data_573c7193350cf0f49c90a57ca7ae81ef
#
_entry.id   573c7193350cf0f49c90a57ca7ae81ef
#
_cell.length_a   1.000
_cell.length_b   1.000
_cell.length_c   1.000
_cell.angle_alpha   90.00
_cell.angle_beta   90.00
_cell.angle_gamma   90.00
#
_symmetry.space_group_name_H-M   'P 1'
#
loop_
_entity.id
_entity.type
_entity.pdbx_description
1 polymer ?
#
loop_
_entity_poly.entity_id
_entity_poly.type
_entity_poly.pdbx_seq_one_letter_code
_entity_poly.pdbx_strand_id
1 'polypeptide(L)'
;GDLLPEPTESQLVATAFHRNTQTNNEGGTNDEEFRNVAVVDRVNTTFATWMGTTMACAQCHTHKYDPITHHEYFQVFDVFNQSEDADRRDESPVLELKDKSVEMRREGVRWRIEYQKKLVDDIQEKQKSKVVDVPNRSGPVMTQFVRVTNLVKQGFLHLAEVEIYEDGKNVAKSGKVSQSSTGFNGPAKLAIDGNTVGDYAKMSVTHTEKEDNPWLEIDLGASRKVDQIKIYNRTDGGTANRIKEFQLVTFNEKREPNWVQRVKKTPNPEHAAIVPTTFETFTKEQNQAVAQYNLDADPTELTLAQKKLKDLQNRLNGIKGPTVPVLRERPEE
;
A
#
# COMPACT_ATOMS: atom_id res chain seq x y z
N GLY A 1 1.08 -40.14 -11.71
CA GLY A 1 0.85 -39.36 -10.52
C GLY A 1 -0.08 -38.18 -10.77
N ASP A 2 0.32 -37.23 -11.56
CA ASP A 2 -0.39 -35.98 -11.86
C ASP A 2 -1.71 -36.17 -12.66
N LEU A 3 -1.78 -37.18 -13.49
CA LEU A 3 -2.98 -37.55 -14.28
C LEU A 3 -4.02 -38.38 -13.49
N LEU A 4 -3.76 -38.70 -12.23
CA LEU A 4 -4.71 -39.43 -11.39
C LEU A 4 -5.81 -38.47 -10.89
N PRO A 5 -7.08 -38.91 -10.85
CA PRO A 5 -8.10 -38.15 -10.15
C PRO A 5 -7.72 -38.00 -8.66
N GLU A 6 -7.62 -36.76 -8.17
CA GLU A 6 -7.25 -36.46 -6.78
C GLU A 6 -5.94 -37.14 -6.32
N PRO A 7 -4.79 -36.87 -6.98
CA PRO A 7 -3.55 -37.52 -6.63
C PRO A 7 -3.09 -37.16 -5.21
N THR A 8 -2.61 -38.16 -4.48
CA THR A 8 -1.99 -37.96 -3.16
C THR A 8 -0.64 -37.25 -3.30
N GLU A 9 -0.18 -36.61 -2.22
CA GLU A 9 1.16 -35.98 -2.17
C GLU A 9 2.28 -36.94 -2.59
N SER A 10 2.23 -38.20 -2.08
CA SER A 10 3.21 -39.21 -2.47
C SER A 10 3.20 -39.57 -3.95
N GLN A 11 2.03 -39.59 -4.58
CA GLN A 11 1.91 -39.83 -6.03
C GLN A 11 2.44 -38.66 -6.86
N LEU A 12 2.24 -37.42 -6.40
CA LEU A 12 2.81 -36.25 -7.02
C LEU A 12 4.34 -36.21 -6.85
N VAL A 13 4.84 -36.48 -5.65
CA VAL A 13 6.29 -36.59 -5.36
C VAL A 13 6.96 -37.63 -6.23
N ALA A 14 6.29 -38.76 -6.53
CA ALA A 14 6.82 -39.77 -7.42
C ALA A 14 7.12 -39.25 -8.83
N THR A 15 6.43 -38.22 -9.30
CA THR A 15 6.70 -37.58 -10.61
C THR A 15 7.99 -36.77 -10.62
N ALA A 16 8.55 -36.43 -9.45
CA ALA A 16 9.81 -35.72 -9.33
C ALA A 16 10.99 -36.46 -9.98
N PHE A 17 10.90 -37.82 -10.09
CA PHE A 17 11.88 -38.59 -10.85
C PHE A 17 12.06 -38.04 -12.27
N HIS A 18 10.97 -37.66 -12.94
CA HIS A 18 10.96 -37.12 -14.29
C HIS A 18 11.36 -35.63 -14.38
N ARG A 19 11.50 -34.96 -13.24
CA ARG A 19 11.97 -33.56 -13.17
C ARG A 19 13.46 -33.47 -12.85
N ASN A 20 14.09 -34.58 -12.54
CA ASN A 20 15.54 -34.66 -12.32
C ASN A 20 16.26 -34.83 -13.67
N THR A 21 16.12 -33.86 -14.54
CA THR A 21 16.65 -33.80 -15.91
C THR A 21 17.70 -32.70 -16.04
N GLN A 22 18.34 -32.63 -17.19
CA GLN A 22 19.26 -31.55 -17.51
C GLN A 22 18.52 -30.22 -17.58
N THR A 23 19.07 -29.19 -16.93
CA THR A 23 18.54 -27.81 -16.93
C THR A 23 19.63 -26.84 -17.39
N ASN A 24 19.24 -25.74 -18.03
CA ASN A 24 20.18 -24.71 -18.45
C ASN A 24 19.78 -23.36 -17.84
N ASN A 25 20.67 -22.76 -17.05
CA ASN A 25 20.47 -21.47 -16.39
C ASN A 25 21.31 -20.34 -17.00
N GLU A 26 21.85 -20.53 -18.21
CA GLU A 26 22.62 -19.51 -18.90
C GLU A 26 21.72 -18.42 -19.51
N GLY A 27 22.24 -17.20 -19.63
CA GLY A 27 21.51 -16.10 -20.24
C GLY A 27 21.50 -16.21 -21.78
N GLY A 28 20.32 -15.93 -22.38
CA GLY A 28 20.16 -15.92 -23.85
C GLY A 28 19.85 -17.28 -24.49
N THR A 29 19.45 -18.24 -23.67
CA THR A 29 18.97 -19.56 -24.11
C THR A 29 17.49 -19.55 -24.43
N ASN A 30 17.02 -20.50 -25.24
CA ASN A 30 15.61 -20.69 -25.53
C ASN A 30 15.03 -21.75 -24.58
N ASP A 31 14.14 -21.36 -23.68
CA ASP A 31 13.53 -22.24 -22.66
C ASP A 31 12.83 -23.46 -23.30
N GLU A 32 12.21 -23.32 -24.47
CA GLU A 32 11.52 -24.42 -25.16
C GLU A 32 12.52 -25.42 -25.79
N GLU A 33 13.67 -24.96 -26.28
CA GLU A 33 14.73 -25.83 -26.77
C GLU A 33 15.23 -26.75 -25.65
N PHE A 34 15.55 -26.17 -24.47
CA PHE A 34 16.05 -26.96 -23.35
C PHE A 34 14.94 -27.79 -22.70
N ARG A 35 13.69 -27.36 -22.75
CA ARG A 35 12.55 -28.20 -22.36
C ARG A 35 12.47 -29.46 -23.25
N ASN A 36 12.66 -29.33 -24.57
CA ASN A 36 12.70 -30.49 -25.45
C ASN A 36 13.86 -31.45 -25.11
N VAL A 37 15.04 -30.93 -24.77
CA VAL A 37 16.18 -31.74 -24.32
C VAL A 37 15.80 -32.51 -23.05
N ALA A 38 15.12 -31.86 -22.09
CA ALA A 38 14.64 -32.50 -20.87
C ALA A 38 13.59 -33.62 -21.15
N VAL A 39 12.71 -33.42 -22.13
CA VAL A 39 11.73 -34.46 -22.54
C VAL A 39 12.44 -35.67 -23.16
N VAL A 40 13.43 -35.45 -24.02
CA VAL A 40 14.28 -36.54 -24.58
C VAL A 40 14.95 -37.32 -23.45
N ASP A 41 15.54 -36.63 -22.49
CA ASP A 41 16.19 -37.25 -21.33
C ASP A 41 15.20 -38.08 -20.48
N ARG A 42 13.99 -37.61 -20.26
CA ARG A 42 12.92 -38.33 -19.56
C ARG A 42 12.55 -39.64 -20.22
N VAL A 43 12.36 -39.61 -21.55
CA VAL A 43 12.10 -40.83 -22.33
C VAL A 43 13.24 -41.83 -22.13
N ASN A 44 14.46 -41.42 -22.40
CA ASN A 44 15.62 -42.29 -22.36
C ASN A 44 15.88 -42.84 -20.95
N THR A 45 15.83 -41.98 -19.92
CA THR A 45 16.09 -42.37 -18.53
C THR A 45 15.00 -43.29 -17.98
N THR A 46 13.73 -43.06 -18.35
CA THR A 46 12.60 -43.91 -17.91
C THR A 46 12.80 -45.35 -18.40
N PHE A 47 13.08 -45.54 -19.66
CA PHE A 47 13.27 -46.90 -20.23
C PHE A 47 14.57 -47.55 -19.74
N ALA A 48 15.66 -46.80 -19.64
CA ALA A 48 16.90 -47.32 -19.10
C ALA A 48 16.76 -47.78 -17.65
N THR A 49 16.05 -46.97 -16.80
CA THR A 49 15.93 -47.25 -15.37
C THR A 49 14.92 -48.36 -15.06
N TRP A 50 13.74 -48.30 -15.68
CA TRP A 50 12.63 -49.21 -15.31
C TRP A 50 12.52 -50.44 -16.20
N MET A 51 13.03 -50.41 -17.40
CA MET A 51 12.94 -51.52 -18.37
C MET A 51 14.31 -52.09 -18.78
N GLY A 52 15.41 -51.45 -18.41
CA GLY A 52 16.75 -51.86 -18.80
C GLY A 52 17.02 -51.78 -20.32
N THR A 53 16.26 -50.92 -21.02
CA THR A 53 16.30 -50.82 -22.51
C THR A 53 16.85 -49.46 -22.93
N THR A 54 17.78 -49.48 -23.88
CA THR A 54 18.36 -48.24 -24.41
C THR A 54 17.48 -47.65 -25.52
N MET A 55 16.47 -46.93 -25.15
CA MET A 55 15.48 -46.38 -26.09
C MET A 55 16.02 -45.25 -26.96
N ALA A 56 17.11 -44.60 -26.57
CA ALA A 56 17.72 -43.48 -27.29
C ALA A 56 18.03 -43.77 -28.79
N CYS A 57 18.34 -45.01 -29.13
CA CYS A 57 18.59 -45.40 -30.53
C CYS A 57 17.35 -45.18 -31.42
N ALA A 58 16.15 -45.35 -30.84
CA ALA A 58 14.90 -45.23 -31.58
C ALA A 58 14.50 -43.75 -31.85
N GLN A 59 15.24 -42.79 -31.32
CA GLN A 59 15.04 -41.36 -31.62
C GLN A 59 15.34 -41.02 -33.09
N CYS A 60 16.26 -41.70 -33.72
CA CYS A 60 16.66 -41.42 -35.11
C CYS A 60 16.21 -42.49 -36.12
N HIS A 61 16.06 -43.76 -35.72
CA HIS A 61 15.64 -44.89 -36.56
C HIS A 61 15.04 -46.01 -35.69
N THR A 62 14.31 -46.95 -36.28
CA THR A 62 13.84 -48.14 -35.57
C THR A 62 14.99 -48.84 -34.85
N HIS A 63 14.79 -49.21 -33.56
CA HIS A 63 15.83 -49.84 -32.75
C HIS A 63 16.36 -51.12 -33.40
N LYS A 64 17.65 -51.29 -33.33
CA LYS A 64 18.31 -52.39 -34.05
C LYS A 64 18.02 -53.78 -33.48
N TYR A 65 17.89 -53.86 -32.17
CA TYR A 65 17.80 -55.14 -31.44
C TYR A 65 16.47 -55.35 -30.76
N ASP A 66 15.93 -54.29 -30.17
CA ASP A 66 14.67 -54.32 -29.46
C ASP A 66 13.47 -53.95 -30.36
N PRO A 67 12.26 -54.48 -30.10
CA PRO A 67 11.10 -54.26 -30.97
C PRO A 67 10.48 -52.86 -30.74
N ILE A 68 11.30 -51.82 -30.84
CA ILE A 68 10.90 -50.41 -30.61
C ILE A 68 11.12 -49.67 -31.94
N THR A 69 10.04 -49.19 -32.50
CA THR A 69 10.04 -48.37 -33.70
C THR A 69 10.36 -46.91 -33.42
N HIS A 70 10.87 -46.20 -34.42
CA HIS A 70 11.02 -44.75 -34.38
C HIS A 70 9.67 -44.02 -34.02
N HIS A 71 8.56 -44.52 -34.54
CA HIS A 71 7.23 -43.99 -34.26
C HIS A 71 6.84 -44.13 -32.78
N GLU A 72 7.07 -45.30 -32.21
CA GLU A 72 6.77 -45.55 -30.76
C GLU A 72 7.64 -44.68 -29.85
N TYR A 73 8.86 -44.35 -30.23
CA TYR A 73 9.70 -43.40 -29.50
C TYR A 73 9.00 -42.05 -29.36
N PHE A 74 8.46 -41.49 -30.46
CA PHE A 74 7.78 -40.21 -30.44
C PHE A 74 6.39 -40.26 -29.82
N GLN A 75 5.72 -41.39 -29.75
CA GLN A 75 4.51 -41.55 -28.94
C GLN A 75 4.81 -41.42 -27.45
N VAL A 76 5.91 -42.02 -26.99
CA VAL A 76 6.34 -41.84 -25.58
C VAL A 76 6.85 -40.43 -25.32
N PHE A 77 7.56 -39.84 -26.26
CA PHE A 77 8.00 -38.44 -26.20
C PHE A 77 6.78 -37.53 -25.99
N ASP A 78 5.71 -37.73 -26.78
CA ASP A 78 4.50 -36.93 -26.70
C ASP A 78 3.86 -36.95 -25.30
N VAL A 79 3.82 -38.11 -24.64
CA VAL A 79 3.34 -38.25 -23.29
C VAL A 79 4.05 -37.29 -22.30
N PHE A 80 5.39 -37.18 -22.38
CA PHE A 80 6.16 -36.28 -21.54
C PHE A 80 6.17 -34.84 -22.05
N ASN A 81 5.85 -34.63 -23.31
CA ASN A 81 5.76 -33.30 -23.92
C ASN A 81 4.54 -32.52 -23.49
N GLN A 82 3.52 -33.17 -22.93
CA GLN A 82 2.32 -32.55 -22.39
C GLN A 82 2.56 -31.84 -21.05
N SER A 83 3.75 -31.95 -20.46
CA SER A 83 4.05 -31.36 -19.15
C SER A 83 4.19 -29.82 -19.19
N GLU A 84 3.72 -29.16 -18.13
CA GLU A 84 3.73 -27.69 -17.95
C GLU A 84 5.14 -27.12 -17.77
N ASP A 85 6.10 -27.95 -17.34
CA ASP A 85 7.44 -27.50 -17.02
C ASP A 85 8.17 -26.86 -18.22
N ALA A 86 8.92 -25.84 -17.90
CA ALA A 86 9.88 -25.20 -18.77
C ALA A 86 11.25 -25.17 -18.08
N ASP A 87 12.30 -24.86 -18.82
CA ASP A 87 13.65 -24.68 -18.26
C ASP A 87 13.73 -23.33 -17.52
N ARG A 88 13.14 -23.28 -16.32
CA ARG A 88 13.03 -22.06 -15.48
C ARG A 88 13.86 -22.18 -14.23
N ARG A 89 14.43 -21.05 -13.81
CA ARG A 89 15.27 -20.98 -12.59
C ARG A 89 14.54 -21.33 -11.29
N ASP A 90 13.22 -21.19 -11.25
CA ASP A 90 12.39 -21.52 -10.08
C ASP A 90 11.92 -22.98 -10.07
N GLU A 91 12.34 -23.76 -11.09
CA GLU A 91 11.99 -25.19 -11.25
C GLU A 91 10.49 -25.48 -11.27
N SER A 92 9.66 -24.46 -11.51
CA SER A 92 8.21 -24.65 -11.54
C SER A 92 7.77 -25.62 -12.67
N PRO A 93 6.68 -26.41 -12.46
CA PRO A 93 5.80 -26.48 -11.28
C PRO A 93 6.44 -27.24 -10.10
N VAL A 94 6.27 -26.68 -8.91
CA VAL A 94 6.76 -27.29 -7.66
C VAL A 94 5.61 -27.60 -6.71
N LEU A 95 5.78 -28.64 -5.93
CA LEU A 95 4.89 -29.03 -4.82
C LEU A 95 5.53 -28.67 -3.48
N GLU A 96 4.84 -27.90 -2.66
CA GLU A 96 5.26 -27.67 -1.28
C GLU A 96 4.85 -28.89 -0.44
N LEU A 97 5.83 -29.54 0.17
CA LEU A 97 5.61 -30.73 0.99
C LEU A 97 5.02 -30.36 2.35
N LYS A 98 4.13 -31.20 2.87
CA LYS A 98 3.59 -31.08 4.22
C LYS A 98 4.68 -31.35 5.23
N ASP A 99 5.09 -30.31 5.95
CA ASP A 99 6.08 -30.40 7.03
C ASP A 99 5.47 -29.91 8.34
N LYS A 100 5.41 -30.80 9.32
CA LYS A 100 4.85 -30.49 10.65
C LYS A 100 5.56 -29.32 11.32
N SER A 101 6.87 -29.18 11.13
CA SER A 101 7.65 -28.08 11.71
C SER A 101 7.29 -26.74 11.08
N VAL A 102 6.98 -26.74 9.79
CA VAL A 102 6.51 -25.58 9.04
C VAL A 102 5.12 -25.17 9.51
N GLU A 103 4.19 -26.15 9.62
CA GLU A 103 2.84 -25.88 10.12
C GLU A 103 2.85 -25.36 11.56
N MET A 104 3.63 -25.93 12.46
CA MET A 104 3.80 -25.42 13.83
C MET A 104 4.32 -23.96 13.83
N ARG A 105 5.27 -23.62 12.95
CA ARG A 105 5.77 -22.25 12.82
C ARG A 105 4.68 -21.31 12.29
N ARG A 106 3.91 -21.73 11.29
CA ARG A 106 2.77 -20.96 10.73
C ARG A 106 1.70 -20.74 11.81
N GLU A 107 1.32 -21.76 12.54
CA GLU A 107 0.35 -21.67 13.65
C GLU A 107 0.83 -20.71 14.75
N GLY A 108 2.08 -20.80 15.14
CA GLY A 108 2.66 -19.88 16.12
C GLY A 108 2.64 -18.42 15.66
N VAL A 109 2.83 -18.16 14.36
CA VAL A 109 2.70 -16.80 13.81
C VAL A 109 1.24 -16.39 13.67
N ARG A 110 0.32 -17.27 13.24
CA ARG A 110 -1.13 -17.00 13.19
C ARG A 110 -1.66 -16.60 14.57
N TRP A 111 -1.30 -17.33 15.62
CA TRP A 111 -1.69 -16.99 17.00
C TRP A 111 -1.22 -15.57 17.38
N ARG A 112 0.04 -15.22 17.04
CA ARG A 112 0.57 -13.86 17.30
C ARG A 112 -0.17 -12.78 16.50
N ILE A 113 -0.60 -13.08 15.29
CA ILE A 113 -1.40 -12.18 14.45
C ILE A 113 -2.76 -11.93 15.12
N GLU A 114 -3.45 -12.97 15.58
CA GLU A 114 -4.75 -12.81 16.25
C GLU A 114 -4.62 -12.01 17.55
N TYR A 115 -3.59 -12.30 18.36
CA TYR A 115 -3.29 -11.51 19.54
C TYR A 115 -3.03 -10.02 19.20
N GLN A 116 -2.23 -9.77 18.14
CA GLN A 116 -1.89 -8.41 17.73
C GLN A 116 -3.09 -7.67 17.13
N LYS A 117 -3.99 -8.34 16.41
CA LYS A 117 -5.26 -7.76 15.95
C LYS A 117 -6.10 -7.30 17.14
N LYS A 118 -6.30 -8.17 18.13
CA LYS A 118 -7.04 -7.81 19.33
C LYS A 118 -6.44 -6.61 20.04
N LEU A 119 -5.12 -6.53 20.13
CA LEU A 119 -4.44 -5.37 20.72
C LEU A 119 -4.71 -4.09 19.92
N VAL A 120 -4.72 -4.14 18.59
CA VAL A 120 -5.06 -3.00 17.73
C VAL A 120 -6.51 -2.56 17.98
N ASP A 121 -7.44 -3.52 18.05
CA ASP A 121 -8.86 -3.23 18.32
C ASP A 121 -9.06 -2.60 19.72
N ASP A 122 -8.40 -3.15 20.74
CA ASP A 122 -8.46 -2.63 22.12
C ASP A 122 -7.91 -1.19 22.20
N ILE A 123 -6.81 -0.89 21.48
CA ILE A 123 -6.25 0.47 21.40
C ILE A 123 -7.25 1.40 20.71
N GLN A 124 -7.85 0.97 19.59
CA GLN A 124 -8.83 1.78 18.86
C GLN A 124 -10.08 2.05 19.69
N GLU A 125 -10.58 1.07 20.44
CA GLU A 125 -11.73 1.27 21.35
C GLU A 125 -11.41 2.24 22.49
N LYS A 126 -10.23 2.11 23.10
CA LYS A 126 -9.76 3.07 24.10
C LYS A 126 -9.63 4.50 23.54
N GLN A 127 -9.15 4.63 22.30
CA GLN A 127 -9.10 5.93 21.63
C GLN A 127 -10.50 6.49 21.37
N LYS A 128 -11.44 5.67 20.89
CA LYS A 128 -12.84 6.07 20.69
C LYS A 128 -13.49 6.54 22.01
N SER A 129 -13.27 5.83 23.11
CA SER A 129 -13.82 6.23 24.41
C SER A 129 -13.26 7.58 24.88
N LYS A 130 -11.97 7.85 24.66
CA LYS A 130 -11.37 9.17 24.95
C LYS A 130 -11.97 10.30 24.11
N VAL A 131 -12.39 10.03 22.86
CA VAL A 131 -13.07 11.03 22.00
C VAL A 131 -14.48 11.34 22.51
N VAL A 132 -15.17 10.36 23.09
CA VAL A 132 -16.52 10.53 23.64
C VAL A 132 -16.49 11.33 24.93
N ASP A 133 -15.45 11.18 25.74
CA ASP A 133 -15.28 11.78 27.04
C ASP A 133 -14.43 13.08 26.97
N VAL A 134 -14.91 14.05 26.17
CA VAL A 134 -14.23 15.35 26.01
C VAL A 134 -14.48 16.21 27.22
N PRO A 135 -13.46 16.76 27.91
CA PRO A 135 -13.64 17.68 29.01
C PRO A 135 -14.47 18.91 28.61
N ASN A 136 -15.43 19.32 29.45
CA ASN A 136 -16.13 20.59 29.27
C ASN A 136 -15.11 21.74 29.28
N ARG A 137 -14.97 22.41 28.15
CA ARG A 137 -14.19 23.64 28.03
C ARG A 137 -15.10 24.83 28.12
N SER A 138 -14.67 25.89 28.75
CA SER A 138 -15.44 27.11 28.92
C SER A 138 -14.60 28.35 28.61
N GLY A 139 -15.26 29.46 28.29
CA GLY A 139 -14.65 30.75 28.03
C GLY A 139 -14.30 30.97 26.53
N PRO A 140 -13.59 32.07 26.24
CA PRO A 140 -13.30 32.46 24.87
C PRO A 140 -12.34 31.50 24.17
N VAL A 141 -12.58 31.26 22.89
CA VAL A 141 -11.65 30.52 22.02
C VAL A 141 -10.59 31.49 21.53
N MET A 142 -9.38 31.36 22.08
CA MET A 142 -8.24 32.21 21.74
C MET A 142 -7.33 31.50 20.79
N THR A 143 -7.15 32.06 19.58
CA THR A 143 -6.38 31.47 18.46
C THR A 143 -5.12 32.28 18.18
N GLN A 144 -3.98 31.63 18.16
CA GLN A 144 -2.74 32.24 17.65
C GLN A 144 -2.28 31.63 16.33
N PHE A 145 -2.48 30.31 16.12
CA PHE A 145 -2.06 29.65 14.89
C PHE A 145 -3.27 29.10 14.15
N VAL A 146 -3.26 29.22 12.84
CA VAL A 146 -4.27 28.64 11.94
C VAL A 146 -3.56 27.79 10.89
N ARG A 147 -3.91 26.49 10.80
CA ARG A 147 -3.35 25.57 9.84
C ARG A 147 -4.41 25.07 8.88
N VAL A 148 -4.04 25.06 7.59
CA VAL A 148 -4.77 24.40 6.50
C VAL A 148 -3.97 23.18 6.06
N THR A 149 -4.57 22.00 6.07
CA THR A 149 -3.92 20.76 5.63
C THR A 149 -4.74 20.11 4.53
N ASN A 150 -4.16 19.81 3.38
CA ASN A 150 -4.79 18.99 2.35
C ASN A 150 -4.63 17.51 2.73
N LEU A 151 -5.75 16.80 2.98
CA LEU A 151 -5.76 15.40 3.41
C LEU A 151 -5.59 14.47 2.21
N VAL A 152 -4.38 14.38 1.71
CA VAL A 152 -4.03 13.64 0.50
C VAL A 152 -2.72 12.89 0.68
N LYS A 153 -2.59 11.71 0.06
CA LYS A 153 -1.31 10.99 -0.06
C LYS A 153 -0.61 11.42 -1.35
N GLN A 154 0.68 11.75 -1.24
CA GLN A 154 1.53 12.14 -2.38
C GLN A 154 0.85 13.21 -3.26
N GLY A 155 0.41 14.30 -2.65
CA GLY A 155 -0.25 15.42 -3.32
C GLY A 155 0.38 16.76 -3.01
N PHE A 156 -0.28 17.83 -3.44
CA PHE A 156 0.16 19.21 -3.30
C PHE A 156 -0.85 20.03 -2.50
N LEU A 157 -0.40 21.09 -1.84
CA LEU A 157 -1.25 22.19 -1.38
C LEU A 157 -0.87 23.44 -2.16
N HIS A 158 -1.86 24.13 -2.70
CA HIS A 158 -1.70 25.40 -3.38
C HIS A 158 -2.91 26.27 -3.07
N LEU A 159 -2.69 27.45 -2.54
CA LEU A 159 -3.72 28.40 -2.16
C LEU A 159 -3.38 29.78 -2.74
N ALA A 160 -4.40 30.51 -3.16
CA ALA A 160 -4.23 31.88 -3.58
C ALA A 160 -4.16 32.81 -2.35
N GLU A 161 -5.08 32.64 -1.39
CA GLU A 161 -5.13 33.47 -0.20
C GLU A 161 -5.76 32.72 0.96
N VAL A 162 -5.36 33.06 2.18
CA VAL A 162 -6.02 32.68 3.44
C VAL A 162 -6.30 33.95 4.24
N GLU A 163 -7.56 34.26 4.42
CA GLU A 163 -8.01 35.38 5.24
C GLU A 163 -8.52 34.87 6.57
N ILE A 164 -8.11 35.54 7.65
CA ILE A 164 -8.51 35.21 9.02
C ILE A 164 -9.13 36.45 9.63
N TYR A 165 -10.36 36.35 10.09
CA TYR A 165 -11.12 37.50 10.56
C TYR A 165 -11.27 37.50 12.06
N GLU A 166 -11.14 38.68 12.67
CA GLU A 166 -11.47 39.06 14.00
C GLU A 166 -12.32 40.34 13.91
N ASP A 167 -13.58 40.29 14.32
CA ASP A 167 -14.52 41.40 14.27
C ASP A 167 -14.56 42.12 12.90
N GLY A 168 -14.62 41.33 11.83
CA GLY A 168 -14.67 41.79 10.43
C GLY A 168 -13.35 42.30 9.86
N LYS A 169 -12.26 42.26 10.59
CA LYS A 169 -10.91 42.64 10.14
C LYS A 169 -10.08 41.41 9.74
N ASN A 170 -9.51 41.40 8.54
CA ASN A 170 -8.54 40.39 8.16
C ASN A 170 -7.20 40.61 8.91
N VAL A 171 -6.91 39.75 9.87
CA VAL A 171 -5.69 39.80 10.70
C VAL A 171 -4.55 38.93 10.16
N ALA A 172 -4.79 38.11 9.13
CA ALA A 172 -3.78 37.23 8.53
C ALA A 172 -2.63 38.02 7.88
N LYS A 173 -2.92 39.17 7.28
CA LYS A 173 -1.93 40.00 6.54
C LYS A 173 -0.73 40.43 7.36
N SER A 174 -0.88 40.60 8.67
CA SER A 174 0.20 40.96 9.61
C SER A 174 0.90 39.75 10.23
N GLY A 175 0.43 38.55 9.94
CA GLY A 175 0.96 37.30 10.47
C GLY A 175 2.25 36.84 9.80
N LYS A 176 2.82 35.78 10.37
CA LYS A 176 3.92 35.01 9.75
C LYS A 176 3.35 33.74 9.18
N VAL A 177 3.70 33.39 7.96
CA VAL A 177 3.20 32.21 7.28
C VAL A 177 4.32 31.26 6.92
N SER A 178 4.07 29.97 7.07
CA SER A 178 4.95 28.87 6.71
C SER A 178 4.15 27.75 6.01
N GLN A 179 4.83 26.89 5.29
CA GLN A 179 4.25 25.71 4.65
C GLN A 179 5.18 24.52 4.79
N SER A 180 4.63 23.30 4.64
CA SER A 180 5.37 22.06 4.84
C SER A 180 6.59 21.91 3.93
N SER A 181 6.50 22.39 2.70
CA SER A 181 7.58 22.48 1.73
C SER A 181 7.30 23.63 0.75
N THR A 182 8.28 24.02 -0.05
CA THR A 182 8.09 25.03 -1.09
C THR A 182 8.56 24.49 -2.43
N GLY A 183 7.62 24.38 -3.36
CA GLY A 183 7.86 23.97 -4.74
C GLY A 183 7.35 25.00 -5.75
N PHE A 184 7.77 24.84 -6.98
CA PHE A 184 7.21 25.56 -8.13
C PHE A 184 7.18 27.09 -7.95
N ASN A 185 8.16 27.67 -7.26
CA ASN A 185 8.25 29.10 -6.96
C ASN A 185 7.00 29.69 -6.26
N GLY A 186 6.25 28.88 -5.52
CA GLY A 186 5.06 29.29 -4.78
C GLY A 186 5.32 29.41 -3.27
N PRO A 187 6.01 30.49 -2.77
CA PRO A 187 6.31 30.65 -1.37
C PRO A 187 5.05 30.90 -0.53
N ALA A 188 5.07 30.47 0.74
CA ALA A 188 3.95 30.60 1.67
C ALA A 188 3.39 32.03 1.78
N LYS A 189 4.22 33.06 1.62
CA LYS A 189 3.84 34.46 1.77
C LYS A 189 2.74 34.90 0.79
N LEU A 190 2.61 34.24 -0.35
CA LEU A 190 1.52 34.51 -1.31
C LEU A 190 0.13 34.22 -0.74
N ALA A 191 0.03 33.41 0.32
CA ALA A 191 -1.27 33.11 0.95
C ALA A 191 -1.81 34.19 1.89
N ILE A 192 -1.07 35.27 2.14
CA ILE A 192 -1.48 36.37 3.04
C ILE A 192 -1.16 37.76 2.46
N ASP A 193 -0.93 37.86 1.16
CA ASP A 193 -0.55 39.12 0.48
C ASP A 193 -1.77 39.98 0.07
N GLY A 194 -2.97 39.43 0.20
CA GLY A 194 -4.23 40.08 -0.15
C GLY A 194 -4.68 39.88 -1.59
N ASN A 195 -4.01 38.98 -2.32
CA ASN A 195 -4.33 38.66 -3.71
C ASN A 195 -5.08 37.33 -3.79
N THR A 196 -6.38 37.39 -4.02
CA THR A 196 -7.27 36.21 -4.10
C THR A 196 -7.28 35.55 -5.49
N VAL A 197 -6.48 36.02 -6.43
CA VAL A 197 -6.44 35.49 -7.81
C VAL A 197 -5.79 34.11 -7.83
N GLY A 198 -6.58 33.06 -8.12
CA GLY A 198 -6.14 31.67 -8.16
C GLY A 198 -5.46 31.25 -9.45
N ASP A 199 -4.59 32.08 -10.03
CA ASP A 199 -3.92 31.84 -11.31
C ASP A 199 -2.40 31.75 -11.12
N TYR A 200 -1.88 30.54 -11.29
CA TYR A 200 -0.44 30.27 -11.12
C TYR A 200 0.44 31.11 -12.08
N ALA A 201 -0.02 31.34 -13.32
CA ALA A 201 0.75 32.13 -14.28
C ALA A 201 0.95 33.60 -13.84
N LYS A 202 0.11 34.08 -12.91
CA LYS A 202 0.22 35.41 -12.30
C LYS A 202 1.06 35.43 -11.04
N MET A 203 1.70 34.31 -10.70
CA MET A 203 2.51 34.13 -9.48
C MET A 203 1.75 34.50 -8.19
N SER A 204 0.46 34.20 -8.15
CA SER A 204 -0.46 34.57 -7.06
C SER A 204 -0.86 33.39 -6.16
N VAL A 205 -0.23 32.23 -6.33
CA VAL A 205 -0.57 31.03 -5.52
C VAL A 205 0.65 30.43 -4.87
N THR A 206 0.48 29.95 -3.63
CA THR A 206 1.47 29.12 -2.94
C THR A 206 1.56 27.75 -3.60
N HIS A 207 2.66 27.04 -3.39
CA HIS A 207 2.78 25.66 -3.84
C HIS A 207 3.75 24.86 -2.98
N THR A 208 3.30 23.72 -2.45
CA THR A 208 4.19 22.74 -1.80
C THR A 208 4.82 21.79 -2.81
N GLU A 209 5.80 21.03 -2.40
CA GLU A 209 6.23 19.82 -3.12
C GLU A 209 5.17 18.73 -3.01
N LYS A 210 5.40 17.62 -3.71
CA LYS A 210 4.54 16.44 -3.65
C LYS A 210 4.84 15.62 -2.39
N GLU A 211 3.92 15.63 -1.45
CA GLU A 211 4.10 15.00 -0.13
C GLU A 211 2.78 14.50 0.47
N ASP A 212 2.85 13.81 1.59
CA ASP A 212 1.67 13.36 2.34
C ASP A 212 1.17 14.47 3.26
N ASN A 213 -0.12 14.78 3.15
CA ASN A 213 -0.81 15.79 3.98
C ASN A 213 -0.10 17.16 4.02
N PRO A 214 0.21 17.78 2.85
CA PRO A 214 0.85 19.08 2.81
C PRO A 214 0.01 20.14 3.52
N TRP A 215 0.69 21.06 4.22
CA TRP A 215 0.04 22.06 5.05
C TRP A 215 0.61 23.47 4.87
N LEU A 216 -0.22 24.46 5.22
CA LEU A 216 0.14 25.87 5.37
C LEU A 216 -0.32 26.33 6.74
N GLU A 217 0.53 27.08 7.48
CA GLU A 217 0.23 27.59 8.81
C GLU A 217 0.53 29.07 8.91
N ILE A 218 -0.38 29.80 9.55
CA ILE A 218 -0.27 31.23 9.81
C ILE A 218 -0.19 31.43 11.32
N ASP A 219 0.88 32.11 11.79
CA ASP A 219 1.03 32.61 13.14
C ASP A 219 0.56 34.09 13.16
N LEU A 220 -0.49 34.37 13.91
CA LEU A 220 -1.07 35.71 14.07
C LEU A 220 -0.24 36.63 14.97
N GLY A 221 0.84 36.10 15.55
CA GLY A 221 1.74 36.83 16.44
C GLY A 221 1.21 37.10 17.85
N ALA A 222 -0.08 36.91 18.06
CA ALA A 222 -0.75 37.02 19.36
C ALA A 222 -2.06 36.23 19.36
N SER A 223 -2.54 35.88 20.55
CA SER A 223 -3.84 35.22 20.72
C SER A 223 -4.97 36.18 20.37
N ARG A 224 -5.89 35.74 19.51
CA ARG A 224 -7.01 36.53 18.95
C ARG A 224 -8.31 35.75 18.99
N LYS A 225 -9.47 36.48 19.02
CA LYS A 225 -10.79 35.89 18.87
C LYS A 225 -11.14 35.75 17.39
N VAL A 226 -10.63 34.72 16.75
CA VAL A 226 -10.95 34.44 15.34
C VAL A 226 -12.40 33.99 15.22
N ASP A 227 -13.18 34.64 14.36
CA ASP A 227 -14.59 34.33 14.09
C ASP A 227 -14.83 33.71 12.70
N GLN A 228 -13.94 33.94 11.72
CA GLN A 228 -14.06 33.39 10.39
C GLN A 228 -12.69 33.13 9.76
N ILE A 229 -12.60 32.04 8.99
CA ILE A 229 -11.46 31.72 8.14
C ILE A 229 -11.98 31.55 6.72
N LYS A 230 -11.37 32.24 5.76
CA LYS A 230 -11.62 32.03 4.33
C LYS A 230 -10.35 31.56 3.65
N ILE A 231 -10.49 30.55 2.80
CA ILE A 231 -9.39 30.05 1.95
C ILE A 231 -9.79 30.21 0.49
N TYR A 232 -8.88 30.70 -0.33
CA TYR A 232 -9.03 30.84 -1.77
C TYR A 232 -8.12 29.84 -2.46
N ASN A 233 -8.73 29.03 -3.30
CA ASN A 233 -8.03 27.95 -3.99
C ASN A 233 -7.40 28.44 -5.30
N ARG A 234 -6.43 27.71 -5.80
CA ARG A 234 -5.98 27.80 -7.18
C ARG A 234 -7.08 27.31 -8.12
N THR A 235 -7.37 28.04 -9.19
CA THR A 235 -8.49 27.77 -10.10
C THR A 235 -8.08 27.53 -11.56
N ASP A 236 -6.83 27.86 -11.95
CA ASP A 236 -6.32 27.68 -13.31
C ASP A 236 -6.03 26.21 -13.64
N GLY A 237 -6.04 25.88 -14.93
CA GLY A 237 -5.59 24.60 -15.47
C GLY A 237 -6.30 23.35 -14.91
N GLY A 238 -7.53 23.47 -14.38
CA GLY A 238 -8.26 22.35 -13.79
C GLY A 238 -7.68 21.82 -12.47
N THR A 239 -6.75 22.58 -11.87
CA THR A 239 -6.02 22.15 -10.67
C THR A 239 -6.79 22.30 -9.36
N ALA A 240 -7.93 23.02 -9.38
CA ALA A 240 -8.78 23.20 -8.18
C ALA A 240 -9.11 21.88 -7.48
N ASN A 241 -9.34 20.80 -8.23
CA ASN A 241 -9.69 19.47 -7.72
C ASN A 241 -8.53 18.71 -7.03
N ARG A 242 -7.33 19.30 -6.93
CA ARG A 242 -6.23 18.72 -6.15
C ARG A 242 -6.50 18.78 -4.64
N ILE A 243 -7.35 19.74 -4.20
CA ILE A 243 -7.84 19.83 -2.82
C ILE A 243 -9.27 19.29 -2.79
N LYS A 244 -9.43 17.99 -2.53
CA LYS A 244 -10.75 17.32 -2.44
C LYS A 244 -11.27 17.28 -1.01
N GLU A 245 -10.39 17.06 -0.07
CA GLU A 245 -10.66 17.00 1.35
C GLU A 245 -9.54 17.70 2.10
N PHE A 246 -9.89 18.63 2.96
CA PHE A 246 -8.90 19.38 3.73
C PHE A 246 -9.38 19.60 5.15
N GLN A 247 -8.45 19.97 6.03
CA GLN A 247 -8.71 20.23 7.43
C GLN A 247 -8.24 21.64 7.81
N LEU A 248 -9.08 22.36 8.51
CA LEU A 248 -8.76 23.61 9.18
C LEU A 248 -8.59 23.34 10.67
N VAL A 249 -7.50 23.81 11.24
CA VAL A 249 -7.22 23.69 12.67
C VAL A 249 -6.76 25.02 13.22
N THR A 250 -7.35 25.43 14.34
CA THR A 250 -6.87 26.58 15.10
C THR A 250 -6.18 26.08 16.37
N PHE A 251 -5.12 26.79 16.78
CA PHE A 251 -4.36 26.47 17.99
C PHE A 251 -4.23 27.70 18.86
N ASN A 252 -4.18 27.46 20.17
CA ASN A 252 -3.85 28.50 21.15
C ASN A 252 -2.34 28.83 21.15
N GLU A 253 -1.91 29.73 22.02
CA GLU A 253 -0.51 30.15 22.20
C GLU A 253 0.43 28.97 22.57
N LYS A 254 -0.09 27.92 23.22
CA LYS A 254 0.65 26.71 23.62
C LYS A 254 0.65 25.66 22.53
N ARG A 255 0.14 25.97 21.34
CA ARG A 255 -0.05 25.03 20.22
C ARG A 255 -1.00 23.85 20.51
N GLU A 256 -1.91 24.04 21.46
CA GLU A 256 -2.99 23.08 21.70
C GLU A 256 -4.14 23.36 20.72
N PRO A 257 -4.68 22.36 20.03
CA PRO A 257 -5.79 22.57 19.10
C PRO A 257 -7.05 22.94 19.88
N ASN A 258 -7.68 24.01 19.46
CA ASN A 258 -8.90 24.50 20.11
C ASN A 258 -10.15 24.41 19.22
N TRP A 259 -9.99 24.35 17.89
CA TRP A 259 -11.07 24.09 16.97
C TRP A 259 -10.56 23.33 15.73
N VAL A 260 -11.38 22.42 15.21
CA VAL A 260 -11.06 21.59 14.02
C VAL A 260 -12.29 21.48 13.15
N GLN A 261 -12.12 21.72 11.85
CA GLN A 261 -13.12 21.44 10.83
C GLN A 261 -12.52 20.64 9.69
N ARG A 262 -13.13 19.51 9.37
CA ARG A 262 -12.81 18.70 8.18
C ARG A 262 -13.83 19.00 7.08
N VAL A 263 -13.36 19.38 5.90
CA VAL A 263 -14.19 19.78 4.77
C VAL A 263 -13.98 18.79 3.62
N LYS A 264 -15.06 18.13 3.21
CA LYS A 264 -15.06 17.13 2.11
C LYS A 264 -15.56 17.75 0.80
N LYS A 265 -15.22 19.01 0.56
CA LYS A 265 -15.63 19.73 -0.64
C LYS A 265 -14.47 20.60 -1.12
N THR A 266 -14.15 20.52 -2.40
CA THR A 266 -13.19 21.41 -3.05
C THR A 266 -13.59 22.87 -2.90
N PRO A 267 -12.72 23.77 -2.42
CA PRO A 267 -12.98 25.21 -2.49
C PRO A 267 -13.04 25.66 -3.96
N ASN A 268 -14.11 26.33 -4.35
CA ASN A 268 -14.25 26.78 -5.75
C ASN A 268 -15.06 28.09 -5.83
N PRO A 269 -14.44 29.24 -5.98
CA PRO A 269 -13.00 29.49 -5.79
C PRO A 269 -12.59 29.50 -4.31
N GLU A 270 -13.55 29.67 -3.41
CA GLU A 270 -13.30 29.84 -1.98
C GLU A 270 -14.09 28.88 -1.08
N HIS A 271 -13.66 28.79 0.15
CA HIS A 271 -14.42 28.19 1.26
C HIS A 271 -14.33 29.12 2.47
N ALA A 272 -15.47 29.41 3.09
CA ALA A 272 -15.57 30.16 4.33
C ALA A 272 -15.99 29.26 5.48
N ALA A 273 -15.25 29.29 6.56
CA ALA A 273 -15.51 28.56 7.81
C ALA A 273 -15.80 29.56 8.94
N ILE A 274 -16.88 29.33 9.66
CA ILE A 274 -17.21 30.09 10.87
C ILE A 274 -16.55 29.36 12.05
N VAL A 275 -15.76 30.08 12.81
CA VAL A 275 -15.09 29.60 14.01
C VAL A 275 -15.89 30.08 15.23
N PRO A 276 -16.35 29.19 16.12
CA PRO A 276 -17.00 29.60 17.34
C PRO A 276 -16.04 30.41 18.22
N THR A 277 -16.49 31.52 18.76
CA THR A 277 -15.68 32.43 19.59
C THR A 277 -15.66 32.06 21.08
N THR A 278 -16.56 31.16 21.49
CA THR A 278 -16.63 30.64 22.86
C THR A 278 -16.84 29.14 22.88
N PHE A 279 -16.25 28.43 23.85
CA PHE A 279 -16.33 26.97 23.92
C PHE A 279 -17.76 26.48 24.23
N GLU A 280 -18.56 27.26 24.90
CA GLU A 280 -19.96 26.94 25.23
C GLU A 280 -20.85 26.83 23.99
N THR A 281 -20.43 27.43 22.87
CA THR A 281 -21.14 27.34 21.58
C THR A 281 -20.70 26.15 20.70
N PHE A 282 -19.74 25.36 21.17
CA PHE A 282 -19.28 24.19 20.40
C PHE A 282 -20.34 23.10 20.41
N THR A 283 -20.60 22.54 19.24
CA THR A 283 -21.38 21.31 19.12
C THR A 283 -20.59 20.12 19.66
N LYS A 284 -21.33 19.03 19.96
CA LYS A 284 -20.68 17.75 20.33
C LYS A 284 -19.70 17.28 19.28
N GLU A 285 -20.05 17.42 18.01
CA GLU A 285 -19.22 17.03 16.86
C GLU A 285 -17.94 17.87 16.77
N GLN A 286 -17.99 19.17 17.06
CA GLN A 286 -16.81 20.04 17.08
C GLN A 286 -15.85 19.66 18.21
N ASN A 287 -16.37 19.37 19.40
CA ASN A 287 -15.56 18.88 20.52
C ASN A 287 -14.91 17.54 20.19
N GLN A 288 -15.67 16.61 19.60
CA GLN A 288 -15.15 15.32 19.16
C GLN A 288 -14.08 15.47 18.07
N ALA A 289 -14.23 16.40 17.13
CA ALA A 289 -13.24 16.66 16.09
C ALA A 289 -11.89 17.12 16.67
N VAL A 290 -11.89 17.96 17.69
CA VAL A 290 -10.68 18.39 18.40
C VAL A 290 -10.03 17.22 19.15
N ALA A 291 -10.82 16.40 19.84
CA ALA A 291 -10.31 15.22 20.53
C ALA A 291 -9.72 14.20 19.56
N GLN A 292 -10.38 13.96 18.42
CA GLN A 292 -9.87 13.09 17.37
C GLN A 292 -8.56 13.62 16.78
N TYR A 293 -8.47 14.92 16.53
CA TYR A 293 -7.24 15.54 16.03
C TYR A 293 -6.05 15.30 16.99
N ASN A 294 -6.28 15.46 18.31
CA ASN A 294 -5.25 15.18 19.31
C ASN A 294 -4.79 13.72 19.31
N LEU A 295 -5.71 12.78 19.09
CA LEU A 295 -5.37 11.35 18.99
C LEU A 295 -4.61 11.02 17.71
N ASP A 296 -4.99 11.64 16.60
CA ASP A 296 -4.33 11.45 15.29
C ASP A 296 -2.92 12.08 15.28
N ALA A 297 -2.70 13.13 16.06
CA ALA A 297 -1.40 13.79 16.19
C ALA A 297 -0.40 13.01 17.08
N ASP A 298 -0.89 12.11 17.96
CA ASP A 298 -0.05 11.19 18.73
C ASP A 298 -0.34 9.71 18.35
N PRO A 299 0.10 9.27 17.17
CA PRO A 299 -0.24 7.94 16.65
C PRO A 299 0.65 6.82 17.21
N THR A 300 1.52 7.09 18.17
CA THR A 300 2.66 6.24 18.52
C THR A 300 2.25 4.81 18.88
N GLU A 301 1.29 4.61 19.75
CA GLU A 301 0.88 3.27 20.20
C GLU A 301 0.14 2.49 19.10
N LEU A 302 -0.86 3.10 18.46
CA LEU A 302 -1.64 2.46 17.40
C LEU A 302 -0.80 2.17 16.17
N THR A 303 0.01 3.13 15.73
CA THR A 303 0.89 2.98 14.55
C THR A 303 1.92 1.89 14.76
N LEU A 304 2.52 1.81 15.95
CA LEU A 304 3.46 0.74 16.30
C LEU A 304 2.77 -0.64 16.32
N ALA A 305 1.56 -0.71 16.87
CA ALA A 305 0.77 -1.95 16.91
C ALA A 305 0.39 -2.41 15.49
N GLN A 306 -0.05 -1.50 14.63
CA GLN A 306 -0.38 -1.78 13.22
C GLN A 306 0.86 -2.20 12.41
N LYS A 307 2.00 -1.52 12.60
CA LYS A 307 3.26 -1.90 11.97
C LYS A 307 3.66 -3.33 12.34
N LYS A 308 3.60 -3.66 13.63
CA LYS A 308 3.92 -5.02 14.12
C LYS A 308 2.96 -6.07 13.55
N LEU A 309 1.68 -5.75 13.39
CA LEU A 309 0.71 -6.64 12.74
C LEU A 309 1.11 -6.92 11.28
N LYS A 310 1.46 -5.87 10.53
CA LYS A 310 1.92 -6.00 9.14
C LYS A 310 3.21 -6.83 9.04
N ASP A 311 4.15 -6.64 9.94
CA ASP A 311 5.41 -7.40 9.97
C ASP A 311 5.15 -8.89 10.25
N LEU A 312 4.20 -9.22 11.15
CA LEU A 312 3.78 -10.60 11.40
C LEU A 312 3.10 -11.23 10.19
N GLN A 313 2.25 -10.50 9.46
CA GLN A 313 1.62 -10.96 8.23
C GLN A 313 2.66 -11.24 7.14
N ASN A 314 3.63 -10.34 6.95
CA ASN A 314 4.74 -10.55 6.02
C ASN A 314 5.58 -11.77 6.41
N ARG A 315 5.83 -11.96 7.70
CA ARG A 315 6.54 -13.14 8.22
C ARG A 315 5.78 -14.43 7.94
N LEU A 316 4.46 -14.44 8.11
CA LEU A 316 3.62 -15.61 7.79
C LEU A 316 3.74 -15.98 6.30
N ASN A 317 3.65 -15.01 5.42
CA ASN A 317 3.77 -15.20 3.97
C ASN A 317 5.18 -15.67 3.55
N GLY A 318 6.20 -15.33 4.34
CA GLY A 318 7.59 -15.77 4.12
C GLY A 318 7.91 -17.18 4.64
N ILE A 319 7.02 -17.83 5.40
CA ILE A 319 7.24 -19.21 5.88
C ILE A 319 6.87 -20.17 4.76
N LYS A 320 7.89 -20.67 4.07
CA LYS A 320 7.76 -21.70 3.03
C LYS A 320 8.23 -23.05 3.58
N GLY A 321 7.56 -24.10 3.14
CA GLY A 321 8.00 -25.48 3.34
C GLY A 321 9.04 -25.91 2.31
N PRO A 322 9.61 -27.09 2.48
CA PRO A 322 10.44 -27.70 1.43
C PRO A 322 9.57 -27.94 0.21
N THR A 323 10.15 -27.70 -0.98
CA THR A 323 9.48 -27.89 -2.26
C THR A 323 10.18 -28.99 -3.04
N VAL A 324 9.42 -29.66 -3.87
CA VAL A 324 9.97 -30.63 -4.85
C VAL A 324 9.38 -30.32 -6.23
N PRO A 325 10.19 -30.29 -7.29
CA PRO A 325 9.69 -30.20 -8.66
C PRO A 325 8.82 -31.41 -8.98
N VAL A 326 7.67 -31.21 -9.60
CA VAL A 326 6.73 -32.28 -9.98
C VAL A 326 6.34 -32.13 -11.45
N LEU A 327 5.86 -33.20 -12.08
CA LEU A 327 5.14 -33.08 -13.34
C LEU A 327 3.73 -32.53 -13.08
N ARG A 328 3.28 -31.72 -13.99
CA ARG A 328 1.93 -31.25 -14.11
C ARG A 328 1.59 -31.14 -15.61
N GLU A 329 0.41 -31.58 -15.95
CA GLU A 329 -0.07 -31.46 -17.32
C GLU A 329 -0.33 -29.99 -17.67
N ARG A 330 -0.05 -29.60 -18.93
CA ARG A 330 -0.40 -28.28 -19.44
C ARG A 330 -1.92 -28.11 -19.39
N PRO A 331 -2.43 -26.93 -19.00
CA PRO A 331 -3.85 -26.65 -19.18
C PRO A 331 -4.21 -26.78 -20.67
N GLU A 332 -5.33 -27.39 -20.96
CA GLU A 332 -5.89 -27.39 -22.32
C GLU A 332 -6.12 -25.94 -22.76
N GLU A 333 -5.63 -25.56 -23.96
CA GLU A 333 -5.86 -24.25 -24.55
C GLU A 333 -7.30 -24.11 -25.08
#